data_43e0ded4cb2b9aa523697b17eabda9ad
#
_entry.id   43e0ded4cb2b9aa523697b17eabda9ad
#
_cell.length_a   1.000
_cell.length_b   1.000
_cell.length_c   1.000
_cell.angle_alpha   90.00
_cell.angle_beta   90.00
_cell.angle_gamma   90.00
#
_symmetry.space_group_name_H-M   'P 1'
#
loop_
_entity.id
_entity.type
_entity.pdbx_description
1 polymer ?
#
loop_
_entity_poly.entity_id
_entity_poly.type
_entity_poly.pdbx_seq_one_letter_code
_entity_poly.pdbx_strand_id
1 'polypeptide(L)'
;LEKKGIAKKAVNYRLRDWLISRQRYWGPPIPLVFCEACKKRAEISNFQFPISKQIQNFKFSKGELENPGWVAVPEDKLPIKLPFIKDFRPTGKGTAPLATHAEFYKTKCPKCGGEARRETDVSDTFLDSAWYYLGYLARNDSRFMIQDSRFSRLAKKWLPVDMYIGGAEHSVLHLLYVRFLALALHDLKLLEFGPSPAPKGEPFPKFRAHGLLIKEGGKMSKSKGNVVNPDEYIKNFGADVLRMYLMFLAPFEQGGDFRDAGIAGPERFLI
;
A
#
# COMPACT_ATOMS: atom_id res chain seq x y z
N LEU A 1 -36.60 2.00 21.74
CA LEU A 1 -35.78 1.69 22.91
C LEU A 1 -34.73 2.79 23.16
N GLU A 2 -34.03 3.25 22.10
CA GLU A 2 -33.00 4.31 22.19
C GLU A 2 -33.60 5.64 22.69
N LYS A 3 -34.78 6.05 22.16
CA LYS A 3 -35.51 7.23 22.61
C LYS A 3 -35.95 7.16 24.10
N LYS A 4 -36.00 5.96 24.67
CA LYS A 4 -36.34 5.75 26.11
C LYS A 4 -35.09 5.53 26.97
N GLY A 5 -33.89 5.66 26.40
CA GLY A 5 -32.64 5.44 27.12
C GLY A 5 -32.36 4.01 27.61
N ILE A 6 -33.15 3.01 27.11
CA ILE A 6 -33.07 1.61 27.55
C ILE A 6 -32.07 0.81 26.69
N ALA A 7 -31.73 1.31 25.47
CA ALA A 7 -30.77 0.66 24.57
C ALA A 7 -30.00 1.72 23.78
N LYS A 8 -28.83 1.34 23.31
CA LYS A 8 -28.00 2.14 22.41
C LYS A 8 -27.73 1.34 21.13
N LYS A 9 -27.86 1.99 19.96
CA LYS A 9 -27.47 1.36 18.71
C LYS A 9 -25.97 1.08 18.74
N ALA A 10 -25.59 -0.15 18.47
CA ALA A 10 -24.20 -0.56 18.32
C ALA A 10 -23.93 -1.04 16.90
N VAL A 11 -22.76 -0.71 16.38
CA VAL A 11 -22.26 -1.20 15.09
C VAL A 11 -21.02 -2.02 15.37
N ASN A 12 -21.04 -3.28 14.96
CA ASN A 12 -19.90 -4.17 15.08
C ASN A 12 -19.32 -4.42 13.70
N TYR A 13 -18.04 -4.16 13.54
CA TYR A 13 -17.30 -4.44 12.31
C TYR A 13 -16.69 -5.84 12.38
N ARG A 14 -16.87 -6.65 11.33
CA ARG A 14 -16.26 -7.98 11.24
C ARG A 14 -14.84 -7.93 10.68
N LEU A 15 -14.51 -6.87 9.95
CA LEU A 15 -13.17 -6.65 9.44
C LEU A 15 -12.25 -6.26 10.61
N ARG A 16 -11.09 -6.92 10.72
CA ARG A 16 -10.06 -6.57 11.69
C ARG A 16 -9.34 -5.29 11.27
N ASP A 17 -8.79 -4.57 12.25
CA ASP A 17 -7.95 -3.41 11.98
C ASP A 17 -6.75 -3.79 11.12
N TRP A 18 -6.45 -2.91 10.18
CA TRP A 18 -5.27 -3.07 9.34
C TRP A 18 -4.04 -2.59 10.10
N LEU A 19 -3.18 -3.53 10.48
CA LEU A 19 -1.89 -3.22 11.07
C LEU A 19 -0.92 -2.76 9.98
N ILE A 20 -0.57 -1.49 9.96
CA ILE A 20 0.25 -0.88 8.93
C ILE A 20 1.72 -1.18 9.12
N SER A 21 2.21 -1.30 10.34
CA SER A 21 3.64 -1.48 10.64
C SER A 21 4.11 -2.91 10.46
N ARG A 22 5.35 -3.07 9.97
CA ARG A 22 6.03 -4.36 9.77
C ARG A 22 7.46 -4.31 10.28
N GLN A 23 7.87 -5.32 11.04
CA GLN A 23 9.21 -5.50 11.61
C GLN A 23 10.12 -6.20 10.60
N ARG A 24 10.38 -5.53 9.48
CA ARG A 24 11.26 -6.02 8.42
C ARG A 24 12.16 -4.91 7.91
N TYR A 25 13.22 -5.26 7.17
CA TYR A 25 14.17 -4.30 6.62
C TYR A 25 13.59 -3.52 5.43
N TRP A 26 12.99 -4.22 4.47
CA TRP A 26 12.53 -3.65 3.21
C TRP A 26 11.07 -3.13 3.30
N GLY A 27 10.82 -2.05 2.60
CA GLY A 27 9.54 -1.35 2.56
C GLY A 27 9.70 0.14 2.84
N PRO A 28 8.66 0.97 2.66
CA PRO A 28 8.71 2.38 2.97
C PRO A 28 8.85 2.62 4.48
N PRO A 29 9.91 3.29 4.94
CA PRO A 29 10.03 3.63 6.36
C PRO A 29 8.86 4.53 6.81
N ILE A 30 8.34 4.27 8.00
CA ILE A 30 7.28 5.08 8.58
C ILE A 30 7.88 6.44 9.00
N PRO A 31 7.38 7.59 8.50
CA PRO A 31 8.00 8.89 8.70
C PRO A 31 7.67 9.52 10.05
N LEU A 32 7.93 8.78 11.12
CA LEU A 32 7.70 9.22 12.50
C LEU A 32 8.98 9.16 13.33
N VAL A 33 9.06 10.04 14.30
CA VAL A 33 10.15 10.14 15.27
C VAL A 33 9.56 10.18 16.68
N PHE A 34 10.04 9.33 17.55
CA PHE A 34 9.65 9.35 18.96
C PHE A 34 10.59 10.23 19.77
N CYS A 35 10.07 11.19 20.52
CA CYS A 35 10.78 12.13 21.34
C CYS A 35 10.22 12.17 22.76
N GLU A 36 11.02 11.74 23.74
CA GLU A 36 10.61 11.70 25.14
C GLU A 36 10.29 13.10 25.73
N ALA A 37 11.03 14.13 25.30
CA ALA A 37 10.76 15.49 25.74
C ALA A 37 9.42 16.02 25.19
N CYS A 38 9.06 15.69 23.94
CA CYS A 38 7.76 16.04 23.39
C CYS A 38 6.63 15.23 24.01
N LYS A 39 6.87 13.96 24.36
CA LYS A 39 5.93 13.13 25.11
C LYS A 39 5.49 13.80 26.41
N LYS A 40 6.48 14.12 27.27
CA LYS A 40 6.21 14.80 28.56
C LYS A 40 5.45 16.12 28.37
N ARG A 41 5.78 16.91 27.36
CA ARG A 41 5.09 18.19 27.08
C ARG A 41 3.65 17.96 26.60
N ALA A 42 3.41 16.97 25.74
CA ALA A 42 2.08 16.66 25.26
C ALA A 42 1.18 16.11 26.37
N GLU A 43 1.71 15.24 27.22
CA GLU A 43 1.00 14.71 28.41
C GLU A 43 0.59 15.84 29.35
N ILE A 44 1.50 16.78 29.64
CA ILE A 44 1.18 17.96 30.48
C ILE A 44 0.12 18.84 29.82
N SER A 45 0.17 19.01 28.47
CA SER A 45 -0.80 19.81 27.73
C SER A 45 -2.21 19.24 27.75
N ASN A 46 -2.35 17.92 27.95
CA ASN A 46 -3.64 17.24 28.09
C ASN A 46 -4.27 17.41 29.49
N PHE A 47 -3.50 17.85 30.51
CA PHE A 47 -4.04 18.15 31.80
C PHE A 47 -4.47 19.63 31.86
N GLN A 48 -5.68 19.90 32.37
CA GLN A 48 -6.28 21.23 32.51
C GLN A 48 -5.69 22.09 33.63
N PHE A 49 -4.37 21.99 33.90
CA PHE A 49 -3.71 22.82 34.92
C PHE A 49 -3.03 24.04 34.29
N PRO A 50 -2.80 25.14 35.04
CA PRO A 50 -2.09 26.29 34.52
C PRO A 50 -0.68 25.93 34.11
N ILE A 51 -0.45 25.93 32.81
CA ILE A 51 0.78 25.49 32.14
C ILE A 51 1.79 26.64 32.18
N SER A 52 3.04 26.35 32.47
CA SER A 52 4.12 27.35 32.41
C SER A 52 4.24 27.99 31.01
N LYS A 53 4.62 29.28 30.92
CA LYS A 53 4.77 30.02 29.65
C LYS A 53 5.62 29.29 28.60
N GLN A 54 6.58 28.46 29.03
CA GLN A 54 7.44 27.66 28.11
C GLN A 54 6.69 26.55 27.39
N ILE A 55 5.62 26.00 27.95
CA ILE A 55 4.82 24.95 27.33
C ILE A 55 3.72 25.56 26.45
N GLN A 56 3.21 26.73 26.78
CA GLN A 56 2.19 27.45 26.00
C GLN A 56 2.62 27.76 24.57
N ASN A 57 3.91 27.88 24.28
CA ASN A 57 4.45 28.14 22.95
C ASN A 57 4.57 26.86 22.08
N PHE A 58 4.29 25.67 22.64
CA PHE A 58 4.37 24.40 21.93
C PHE A 58 2.98 24.01 21.39
N LYS A 59 2.76 24.22 20.10
CA LYS A 59 1.52 23.79 19.45
C LYS A 59 1.64 22.31 19.06
N PHE A 60 0.74 21.50 19.59
CA PHE A 60 0.57 20.09 19.21
C PHE A 60 -0.60 19.95 18.25
N SER A 61 -0.44 19.10 17.22
CA SER A 61 -1.55 18.63 16.41
C SER A 61 -2.41 17.65 17.19
N LYS A 62 -3.63 17.39 16.70
CA LYS A 62 -4.53 16.39 17.31
C LYS A 62 -3.84 15.02 17.41
N GLY A 63 -3.19 14.57 16.33
CA GLY A 63 -2.50 13.28 16.31
C GLY A 63 -1.33 13.19 17.31
N GLU A 64 -0.60 14.29 17.55
CA GLU A 64 0.47 14.33 18.55
C GLU A 64 -0.06 14.34 20.01
N LEU A 65 -1.26 14.84 20.23
CA LEU A 65 -1.94 14.77 21.54
C LEU A 65 -2.52 13.38 21.81
N GLU A 66 -3.05 12.73 20.77
CA GLU A 66 -3.55 11.36 20.85
C GLU A 66 -2.43 10.33 20.97
N ASN A 67 -1.24 10.65 20.42
CA ASN A 67 -0.05 9.80 20.43
C ASN A 67 1.16 10.55 21.00
N PRO A 68 1.21 10.80 22.30
CA PRO A 68 2.24 11.62 22.94
C PRO A 68 3.66 11.13 22.63
N GLY A 69 4.50 12.05 22.16
CA GLY A 69 5.90 11.78 21.84
C GLY A 69 6.16 11.46 20.36
N TRP A 70 5.15 11.05 19.60
CA TRP A 70 5.31 10.81 18.16
C TRP A 70 5.18 12.11 17.37
N VAL A 71 6.20 12.40 16.57
CA VAL A 71 6.32 13.61 15.76
C VAL A 71 6.58 13.22 14.33
N ALA A 72 5.80 13.79 13.39
CA ALA A 72 6.00 13.53 11.96
C ALA A 72 7.33 14.13 11.47
N VAL A 73 7.99 13.42 10.56
CA VAL A 73 9.15 13.95 9.83
C VAL A 73 8.65 15.01 8.87
N PRO A 74 9.26 16.21 8.82
CA PRO A 74 8.88 17.27 7.89
C PRO A 74 9.01 16.84 6.43
N GLU A 75 8.14 17.37 5.57
CA GLU A 75 8.08 17.01 4.15
C GLU A 75 9.40 17.28 3.41
N ASP A 76 10.10 18.34 3.75
CA ASP A 76 11.42 18.69 3.18
C ASP A 76 12.53 17.68 3.54
N LYS A 77 12.30 16.81 4.52
CA LYS A 77 13.19 15.71 4.94
C LYS A 77 12.80 14.34 4.39
N LEU A 78 11.79 14.28 3.55
CA LEU A 78 11.37 13.06 2.85
C LEU A 78 12.08 12.94 1.49
N PRO A 79 12.26 11.71 0.97
CA PRO A 79 11.96 10.42 1.59
C PRO A 79 13.00 10.00 2.64
N ILE A 80 12.57 9.23 3.66
CA ILE A 80 13.48 8.53 4.55
C ILE A 80 14.10 7.37 3.78
N LYS A 81 15.42 7.36 3.66
CA LYS A 81 16.14 6.28 2.95
C LYS A 81 16.56 5.19 3.92
N LEU A 82 16.39 3.94 3.47
CA LEU A 82 16.89 2.78 4.19
C LEU A 82 18.43 2.77 4.15
N PRO A 83 19.12 2.43 5.25
CA PRO A 83 20.55 2.22 5.26
C PRO A 83 20.88 0.89 4.56
N PHE A 84 22.09 0.76 4.05
CA PHE A 84 22.55 -0.56 3.58
C PHE A 84 22.81 -1.47 4.76
N ILE A 85 22.12 -2.62 4.83
CA ILE A 85 22.28 -3.65 5.86
C ILE A 85 22.64 -4.96 5.17
N LYS A 86 23.82 -5.50 5.45
CA LYS A 86 24.31 -6.73 4.84
C LYS A 86 23.49 -7.95 5.27
N ASP A 87 23.20 -8.07 6.57
CA ASP A 87 22.34 -9.13 7.11
C ASP A 87 21.07 -8.51 7.67
N PHE A 88 20.01 -8.57 6.89
CA PHE A 88 18.69 -7.99 7.18
C PHE A 88 17.66 -9.05 7.61
N ARG A 89 18.06 -10.29 7.81
CA ARG A 89 17.16 -11.36 8.20
C ARG A 89 16.59 -11.12 9.60
N PRO A 90 15.30 -11.38 9.82
CA PRO A 90 14.72 -11.29 11.15
C PRO A 90 15.42 -12.24 12.12
N THR A 91 15.76 -11.74 13.30
CA THR A 91 16.44 -12.53 14.34
C THR A 91 15.51 -13.48 15.09
N GLY A 92 14.21 -13.44 14.83
CA GLY A 92 13.19 -14.18 15.59
C GLY A 92 12.92 -13.65 17.00
N LYS A 93 13.62 -12.60 17.42
CA LYS A 93 13.49 -11.99 18.75
C LYS A 93 12.47 -10.83 18.83
N GLY A 94 11.62 -10.66 17.80
CA GLY A 94 10.66 -9.57 17.75
C GLY A 94 11.25 -8.16 17.54
N THR A 95 12.55 -8.05 17.29
CA THR A 95 13.23 -6.78 17.05
C THR A 95 13.35 -6.55 15.54
N ALA A 96 12.87 -5.40 15.06
CA ALA A 96 13.02 -5.02 13.66
C ALA A 96 14.51 -4.87 13.28
N PRO A 97 14.94 -5.29 12.09
CA PRO A 97 16.34 -5.16 11.66
C PRO A 97 16.86 -3.72 11.76
N LEU A 98 16.05 -2.72 11.42
CA LEU A 98 16.41 -1.30 11.52
C LEU A 98 16.65 -0.82 12.96
N ALA A 99 16.04 -1.47 13.97
CA ALA A 99 16.21 -1.14 15.38
C ALA A 99 17.58 -1.50 15.93
N THR A 100 18.37 -2.30 15.20
CA THR A 100 19.75 -2.66 15.57
C THR A 100 20.80 -1.71 15.00
N HIS A 101 20.39 -0.72 14.16
CA HIS A 101 21.29 0.19 13.46
C HIS A 101 21.15 1.61 14.03
N ALA A 102 22.08 1.96 14.94
CA ALA A 102 22.06 3.23 15.65
C ALA A 102 22.11 4.46 14.71
N GLU A 103 22.82 4.35 13.61
CA GLU A 103 22.92 5.36 12.56
C GLU A 103 21.59 5.64 11.85
N PHE A 104 20.68 4.67 11.84
CA PHE A 104 19.33 4.86 11.30
C PHE A 104 18.37 5.42 12.34
N TYR A 105 18.27 4.81 13.51
CA TYR A 105 17.23 5.16 14.46
C TYR A 105 17.57 6.37 15.36
N LYS A 106 18.84 6.63 15.65
CA LYS A 106 19.20 7.82 16.43
C LYS A 106 19.04 9.08 15.57
N THR A 107 18.29 10.04 16.07
CA THR A 107 18.03 11.28 15.35
C THR A 107 17.71 12.42 16.31
N LYS A 108 17.55 13.62 15.77
CA LYS A 108 17.03 14.76 16.52
C LYS A 108 15.55 14.95 16.23
N CYS A 109 14.80 15.34 17.26
CA CYS A 109 13.40 15.66 17.12
C CYS A 109 13.22 16.89 16.19
N PRO A 110 12.44 16.79 15.12
CA PRO A 110 12.22 17.92 14.23
C PRO A 110 11.44 19.06 14.88
N LYS A 111 10.73 18.78 15.98
CA LYS A 111 9.92 19.78 16.67
C LYS A 111 10.66 20.53 17.78
N CYS A 112 11.47 19.84 18.59
CA CYS A 112 12.12 20.45 19.75
C CYS A 112 13.66 20.45 19.67
N GLY A 113 14.27 19.81 18.64
CA GLY A 113 15.71 19.68 18.46
C GLY A 113 16.42 18.72 19.41
N GLY A 114 15.72 18.18 20.41
CA GLY A 114 16.26 17.23 21.39
C GLY A 114 16.55 15.85 20.81
N GLU A 115 17.17 14.98 21.60
CA GLU A 115 17.40 13.60 21.22
C GLU A 115 16.08 12.85 20.97
N ALA A 116 16.05 12.04 19.93
CA ALA A 116 14.88 11.30 19.52
C ALA A 116 15.26 9.99 18.81
N ARG A 117 14.27 9.13 18.63
CA ARG A 117 14.43 7.86 17.91
C ARG A 117 13.47 7.81 16.73
N ARG A 118 14.02 7.51 15.56
CA ARG A 118 13.21 7.25 14.39
C ARG A 118 12.43 5.94 14.56
N GLU A 119 11.21 5.88 13.99
CA GLU A 119 10.50 4.62 13.84
C GLU A 119 11.34 3.63 13.05
N THR A 120 11.38 2.38 13.51
CA THR A 120 12.19 1.31 12.92
C THR A 120 11.35 0.27 12.16
N ASP A 121 10.03 0.36 12.27
CA ASP A 121 9.13 -0.41 11.44
C ASP A 121 8.99 0.24 10.06
N VAL A 122 8.67 -0.58 9.07
CA VAL A 122 8.32 -0.13 7.73
C VAL A 122 6.83 -0.34 7.47
N SER A 123 6.31 0.33 6.46
CA SER A 123 4.90 0.19 6.09
C SER A 123 4.61 -1.17 5.45
N ASP A 124 3.37 -1.61 5.59
CA ASP A 124 2.85 -2.82 4.96
C ASP A 124 2.95 -2.74 3.43
N THR A 125 3.18 -3.88 2.81
CA THR A 125 3.23 -4.04 1.35
C THR A 125 1.97 -3.52 0.66
N PHE A 126 0.80 -3.72 1.28
CA PHE A 126 -0.45 -3.24 0.68
C PHE A 126 -0.59 -1.72 0.70
N LEU A 127 -0.03 -1.02 1.70
CA LEU A 127 0.05 0.44 1.67
C LEU A 127 0.96 0.90 0.53
N ASP A 128 2.11 0.26 0.40
CA ASP A 128 3.09 0.52 -0.64
C ASP A 128 2.50 0.26 -2.05
N SER A 129 1.91 -0.92 -2.26
CA SER A 129 1.30 -1.30 -3.54
C SER A 129 0.05 -0.48 -3.90
N ALA A 130 -0.57 0.21 -2.96
CA ALA A 130 -1.76 1.02 -3.21
C ALA A 130 -1.48 2.32 -4.00
N TRP A 131 -0.21 2.73 -4.11
CA TRP A 131 0.19 4.00 -4.74
C TRP A 131 0.56 3.91 -6.22
N TYR A 132 0.82 2.74 -6.77
CA TYR A 132 1.46 2.59 -8.07
C TYR A 132 0.72 3.29 -9.22
N TYR A 133 -0.61 3.21 -9.26
CA TYR A 133 -1.43 3.82 -10.31
C TYR A 133 -1.43 5.36 -10.23
N LEU A 134 -1.33 5.92 -9.02
CA LEU A 134 -1.09 7.36 -8.81
C LEU A 134 0.32 7.75 -9.23
N GLY A 135 1.31 6.90 -8.93
CA GLY A 135 2.70 7.10 -9.30
C GLY A 135 2.92 7.21 -10.81
N TYR A 136 2.11 6.54 -11.64
CA TYR A 136 2.17 6.70 -13.09
C TYR A 136 1.89 8.13 -13.57
N LEU A 137 1.08 8.88 -12.86
CA LEU A 137 0.79 10.29 -13.17
C LEU A 137 1.93 11.22 -12.78
N ALA A 138 2.78 10.76 -11.87
CA ALA A 138 3.93 11.51 -11.33
C ALA A 138 5.23 11.25 -12.08
N ARG A 139 5.21 10.48 -13.17
CA ARG A 139 6.39 10.08 -13.92
C ARG A 139 7.35 11.25 -14.18
N ASN A 140 8.63 11.04 -13.88
CA ASN A 140 9.73 11.99 -14.03
C ASN A 140 9.75 13.18 -13.06
N ASP A 141 8.91 13.20 -12.03
CA ASP A 141 8.98 14.22 -10.99
C ASP A 141 9.34 13.59 -9.63
N SER A 142 10.59 13.71 -9.22
CA SER A 142 11.07 13.24 -7.91
C SER A 142 10.49 14.03 -6.72
N ARG A 143 9.81 15.14 -6.99
CA ARG A 143 9.16 16.02 -6.01
C ARG A 143 7.64 15.92 -6.07
N PHE A 144 7.14 14.78 -6.59
CA PHE A 144 5.73 14.54 -6.69
C PHE A 144 5.02 14.71 -5.34
N MET A 145 4.07 15.62 -5.34
CA MET A 145 3.18 15.88 -4.20
C MET A 145 1.74 15.74 -4.67
N ILE A 146 0.94 14.96 -3.94
CA ILE A 146 -0.48 14.76 -4.26
C ILE A 146 -1.28 16.06 -4.25
N GLN A 147 -0.79 17.08 -3.52
CA GLN A 147 -1.39 18.43 -3.44
C GLN A 147 -1.03 19.33 -4.63
N ASP A 148 -0.14 18.89 -5.54
CA ASP A 148 0.24 19.68 -6.71
C ASP A 148 -0.94 19.85 -7.68
N SER A 149 -1.16 21.07 -8.14
CA SER A 149 -2.20 21.41 -9.12
C SER A 149 -2.02 20.65 -10.44
N ARG A 150 -0.79 20.37 -10.85
CA ARG A 150 -0.47 19.53 -12.02
C ARG A 150 -0.96 18.11 -11.82
N PHE A 151 -0.69 17.53 -10.64
CA PHE A 151 -1.17 16.20 -10.30
C PHE A 151 -2.70 16.14 -10.31
N SER A 152 -3.36 17.10 -9.65
CA SER A 152 -4.82 17.17 -9.62
C SER A 152 -5.44 17.20 -11.03
N ARG A 153 -4.84 17.96 -11.96
CA ARG A 153 -5.30 17.98 -13.37
C ARG A 153 -5.11 16.64 -14.05
N LEU A 154 -3.97 15.96 -13.83
CA LEU A 154 -3.71 14.64 -14.41
C LEU A 154 -4.64 13.59 -13.82
N ALA A 155 -4.88 13.62 -12.51
CA ALA A 155 -5.82 12.73 -11.84
C ALA A 155 -7.23 12.86 -12.41
N LYS A 156 -7.73 14.08 -12.57
CA LYS A 156 -9.05 14.34 -13.18
C LYS A 156 -9.14 13.89 -14.64
N LYS A 157 -8.03 13.86 -15.38
CA LYS A 157 -7.99 13.43 -16.78
C LYS A 157 -7.87 11.91 -16.94
N TRP A 158 -7.09 11.24 -16.10
CA TRP A 158 -6.71 9.85 -16.28
C TRP A 158 -7.38 8.88 -15.31
N LEU A 159 -8.00 9.40 -14.25
CA LEU A 159 -8.67 8.60 -13.23
C LEU A 159 -10.16 8.98 -13.15
N PRO A 160 -11.03 8.04 -12.74
CA PRO A 160 -10.69 6.67 -12.36
C PRO A 160 -10.25 5.81 -13.55
N VAL A 161 -9.60 4.68 -13.27
CA VAL A 161 -9.19 3.71 -14.29
C VAL A 161 -10.41 3.02 -14.88
N ASP A 162 -10.54 2.97 -16.20
CA ASP A 162 -11.73 2.44 -16.88
C ASP A 162 -12.06 1.00 -16.50
N MET A 163 -11.05 0.15 -16.41
CA MET A 163 -11.18 -1.25 -16.02
C MET A 163 -9.92 -1.76 -15.33
N TYR A 164 -10.10 -2.40 -14.21
CA TYR A 164 -9.05 -3.12 -13.50
C TYR A 164 -9.14 -4.61 -13.78
N ILE A 165 -8.02 -5.24 -14.12
CA ILE A 165 -7.96 -6.66 -14.46
C ILE A 165 -6.97 -7.36 -13.52
N GLY A 166 -7.38 -8.46 -12.90
CA GLY A 166 -6.51 -9.21 -11.98
C GLY A 166 -7.16 -10.48 -11.47
N GLY A 167 -6.43 -11.23 -10.65
CA GLY A 167 -6.97 -12.43 -10.01
C GLY A 167 -8.10 -12.10 -9.03
N ALA A 168 -9.08 -12.99 -8.93
CA ALA A 168 -10.26 -12.82 -8.08
C ALA A 168 -9.90 -12.64 -6.59
N GLU A 169 -8.79 -13.22 -6.13
CA GLU A 169 -8.27 -13.09 -4.78
C GLU A 169 -7.95 -11.65 -4.39
N HIS A 170 -7.59 -10.82 -5.35
CA HIS A 170 -7.25 -9.41 -5.11
C HIS A 170 -8.45 -8.53 -4.74
N SER A 171 -9.68 -9.01 -4.96
CA SER A 171 -10.88 -8.28 -4.54
C SER A 171 -10.94 -8.07 -3.02
N VAL A 172 -10.37 -8.98 -2.24
CA VAL A 172 -10.29 -8.91 -0.76
C VAL A 172 -8.86 -8.70 -0.23
N LEU A 173 -7.89 -8.57 -1.12
CA LEU A 173 -6.48 -8.28 -0.79
C LEU A 173 -6.10 -6.89 -1.31
N HIS A 174 -5.29 -6.82 -2.35
CA HIS A 174 -4.77 -5.57 -2.91
C HIS A 174 -5.85 -4.51 -3.18
N LEU A 175 -6.96 -4.88 -3.83
CA LEU A 175 -8.02 -3.91 -4.19
C LEU A 175 -8.71 -3.30 -2.96
N LEU A 176 -8.87 -4.06 -1.88
CA LEU A 176 -9.44 -3.54 -0.65
C LEU A 176 -8.64 -2.33 -0.14
N TYR A 177 -7.32 -2.46 -0.11
CA TYR A 177 -6.42 -1.41 0.39
C TYR A 177 -6.29 -0.23 -0.56
N VAL A 178 -6.21 -0.50 -1.86
CA VAL A 178 -6.18 0.57 -2.89
C VAL A 178 -7.44 1.43 -2.82
N ARG A 179 -8.61 0.79 -2.76
CA ARG A 179 -9.89 1.47 -2.65
C ARG A 179 -10.01 2.25 -1.34
N PHE A 180 -9.62 1.63 -0.22
CA PHE A 180 -9.60 2.32 1.07
C PHE A 180 -8.73 3.59 1.02
N LEU A 181 -7.50 3.49 0.48
CA LEU A 181 -6.61 4.64 0.37
C LEU A 181 -7.19 5.74 -0.52
N ALA A 182 -7.74 5.37 -1.68
CA ALA A 182 -8.33 6.33 -2.61
C ALA A 182 -9.53 7.07 -1.99
N LEU A 183 -10.42 6.34 -1.31
CA LEU A 183 -11.58 6.90 -0.62
C LEU A 183 -11.15 7.82 0.54
N ALA A 184 -10.16 7.41 1.33
CA ALA A 184 -9.61 8.24 2.40
C ALA A 184 -9.00 9.54 1.87
N LEU A 185 -8.21 9.47 0.78
CA LEU A 185 -7.66 10.66 0.13
C LEU A 185 -8.73 11.58 -0.45
N HIS A 186 -9.82 11.01 -0.98
CA HIS A 186 -10.97 11.76 -1.46
C HIS A 186 -11.69 12.48 -0.31
N ASP A 187 -11.96 11.79 0.80
CA ASP A 187 -12.62 12.37 1.98
C ASP A 187 -11.78 13.49 2.61
N LEU A 188 -10.46 13.36 2.57
CA LEU A 188 -9.51 14.39 2.97
C LEU A 188 -9.37 15.53 1.94
N LYS A 189 -10.08 15.46 0.81
CA LYS A 189 -10.00 16.43 -0.30
C LYS A 189 -8.60 16.57 -0.92
N LEU A 190 -7.78 15.53 -0.80
CA LEU A 190 -6.43 15.47 -1.37
C LEU A 190 -6.43 14.89 -2.78
N LEU A 191 -7.46 14.12 -3.15
CA LEU A 191 -7.57 13.44 -4.45
C LEU A 191 -8.99 13.55 -4.99
N GLU A 192 -9.09 14.02 -6.23
CA GLU A 192 -10.34 14.03 -6.99
C GLU A 192 -10.14 13.38 -8.34
N PHE A 193 -11.03 12.48 -8.71
CA PHE A 193 -11.07 11.84 -10.02
C PHE A 193 -11.96 12.61 -10.99
N GLY A 194 -11.83 12.29 -12.27
CA GLY A 194 -12.71 12.78 -13.32
C GLY A 194 -14.14 12.23 -13.21
N PRO A 195 -15.03 12.61 -14.13
CA PRO A 195 -16.38 12.09 -14.18
C PRO A 195 -16.41 10.57 -14.28
N SER A 196 -17.27 9.94 -13.50
CA SER A 196 -17.43 8.48 -13.48
C SER A 196 -18.85 8.12 -13.04
N PRO A 197 -19.45 7.02 -13.55
CA PRO A 197 -20.69 6.47 -13.04
C PRO A 197 -20.54 5.83 -11.65
N ALA A 198 -19.31 5.56 -11.22
CA ALA A 198 -19.03 5.00 -9.91
C ALA A 198 -19.16 6.06 -8.80
N PRO A 199 -19.31 5.65 -7.53
CA PRO A 199 -19.23 6.56 -6.39
C PRO A 199 -17.97 7.41 -6.41
N LYS A 200 -18.06 8.64 -5.90
CA LYS A 200 -16.91 9.55 -5.80
C LYS A 200 -15.78 8.91 -4.99
N GLY A 201 -14.56 9.06 -5.46
CA GLY A 201 -13.37 8.48 -4.82
C GLY A 201 -13.10 7.01 -5.17
N GLU A 202 -13.99 6.33 -5.92
CA GLU A 202 -13.75 4.97 -6.38
C GLU A 202 -12.71 4.94 -7.51
N PRO A 203 -11.54 4.31 -7.31
CA PRO A 203 -10.46 4.34 -8.29
C PRO A 203 -10.69 3.41 -9.47
N PHE A 204 -11.49 2.34 -9.30
CA PHE A 204 -11.73 1.29 -10.27
C PHE A 204 -13.22 1.00 -10.42
N PRO A 205 -13.94 1.71 -11.29
CA PRO A 205 -15.37 1.52 -11.52
C PRO A 205 -15.75 0.10 -11.96
N LYS A 206 -14.81 -0.58 -12.63
CA LYS A 206 -15.01 -1.94 -13.14
C LYS A 206 -13.81 -2.81 -12.77
N PHE A 207 -14.10 -3.99 -12.24
CA PHE A 207 -13.13 -5.04 -11.99
C PHE A 207 -13.48 -6.27 -12.82
N ARG A 208 -12.53 -6.75 -13.62
CA ARG A 208 -12.65 -8.00 -14.36
C ARG A 208 -11.70 -9.02 -13.77
N ALA A 209 -12.26 -9.96 -13.02
CA ALA A 209 -11.50 -11.05 -12.44
C ALA A 209 -11.16 -12.09 -13.51
N HIS A 210 -9.92 -12.54 -13.55
CA HIS A 210 -9.53 -13.70 -14.34
C HIS A 210 -9.40 -14.95 -13.46
N GLY A 211 -9.59 -16.11 -14.09
CA GLY A 211 -9.34 -17.39 -13.46
C GLY A 211 -7.85 -17.71 -13.35
N LEU A 212 -7.53 -18.76 -12.63
CA LEU A 212 -6.17 -19.22 -12.42
C LEU A 212 -5.75 -20.19 -13.53
N LEU A 213 -4.57 -20.00 -14.12
CA LEU A 213 -3.95 -21.01 -14.94
C LEU A 213 -3.18 -22.01 -14.06
N ILE A 214 -3.49 -23.28 -14.28
CA ILE A 214 -2.77 -24.41 -13.68
C ILE A 214 -1.96 -25.12 -14.77
N LYS A 215 -1.01 -25.98 -14.39
CA LYS A 215 -0.27 -26.81 -15.34
C LYS A 215 -0.42 -28.28 -14.96
N GLU A 216 -0.85 -29.09 -15.95
CA GLU A 216 -0.99 -30.55 -15.79
C GLU A 216 -1.79 -30.93 -14.52
N GLY A 217 -2.93 -30.25 -14.30
CA GLY A 217 -3.79 -30.48 -13.15
C GLY A 217 -3.30 -29.89 -11.82
N GLY A 218 -2.17 -29.20 -11.80
CA GLY A 218 -1.58 -28.65 -10.58
C GLY A 218 -1.40 -27.14 -10.60
N LYS A 219 -1.57 -26.48 -9.44
CA LYS A 219 -1.23 -25.06 -9.28
C LYS A 219 0.25 -24.84 -9.55
N MET A 220 0.57 -23.89 -10.43
CA MET A 220 1.95 -23.51 -10.73
C MET A 220 2.66 -22.96 -9.48
N SER A 221 3.89 -23.41 -9.25
CA SER A 221 4.73 -22.95 -8.16
C SER A 221 6.21 -23.10 -8.53
N LYS A 222 7.02 -22.08 -8.22
CA LYS A 222 8.48 -22.13 -8.41
C LYS A 222 9.11 -23.29 -7.65
N SER A 223 8.62 -23.57 -6.44
CA SER A 223 9.13 -24.68 -5.62
C SER A 223 8.81 -26.08 -6.19
N LYS A 224 7.77 -26.19 -7.02
CA LYS A 224 7.40 -27.43 -7.69
C LYS A 224 8.02 -27.57 -9.08
N GLY A 225 8.66 -26.53 -9.60
CA GLY A 225 9.26 -26.53 -10.93
C GLY A 225 8.27 -26.62 -12.09
N ASN A 226 6.97 -26.42 -11.85
CA ASN A 226 5.91 -26.55 -12.85
C ASN A 226 5.42 -25.20 -13.40
N VAL A 227 6.25 -24.16 -13.32
CA VAL A 227 5.93 -22.85 -13.88
C VAL A 227 6.13 -22.87 -15.39
N VAL A 228 5.15 -22.35 -16.13
CA VAL A 228 5.27 -22.16 -17.58
C VAL A 228 6.02 -20.86 -17.85
N ASN A 229 7.19 -20.96 -18.52
CA ASN A 229 7.88 -19.79 -19.04
C ASN A 229 7.43 -19.55 -20.47
N PRO A 230 6.75 -18.43 -20.80
CA PRO A 230 6.27 -18.14 -22.14
C PRO A 230 7.38 -18.02 -23.18
N ASP A 231 8.59 -17.61 -22.79
CA ASP A 231 9.72 -17.40 -23.71
C ASP A 231 10.11 -18.67 -24.47
N GLU A 232 10.05 -19.83 -23.80
CA GLU A 232 10.35 -21.11 -24.42
C GLU A 232 9.34 -21.48 -25.53
N TYR A 233 8.06 -21.22 -25.26
CA TYR A 233 6.98 -21.48 -26.23
C TYR A 233 7.04 -20.49 -27.40
N ILE A 234 7.32 -19.21 -27.12
CA ILE A 234 7.49 -18.19 -28.16
C ILE A 234 8.65 -18.53 -29.07
N LYS A 235 9.76 -18.99 -28.50
CA LYS A 235 10.93 -19.41 -29.31
C LYS A 235 10.65 -20.61 -30.19
N ASN A 236 9.90 -21.58 -29.71
CA ASN A 236 9.68 -22.85 -30.39
C ASN A 236 8.50 -22.79 -31.41
N PHE A 237 7.45 -22.07 -31.07
CA PHE A 237 6.18 -22.07 -31.80
C PHE A 237 5.76 -20.69 -32.34
N GLY A 238 6.41 -19.62 -31.88
CA GLY A 238 6.02 -18.25 -32.19
C GLY A 238 4.99 -17.67 -31.21
N ALA A 239 4.97 -16.35 -31.14
CA ALA A 239 4.10 -15.61 -30.21
C ALA A 239 2.61 -15.79 -30.51
N ASP A 240 2.24 -15.85 -31.78
CA ASP A 240 0.84 -15.93 -32.20
C ASP A 240 0.24 -17.31 -31.88
N VAL A 241 1.00 -18.38 -32.03
CA VAL A 241 0.58 -19.73 -31.62
C VAL A 241 0.31 -19.78 -30.12
N LEU A 242 1.22 -19.26 -29.28
CA LEU A 242 1.04 -19.23 -27.85
C LEU A 242 -0.17 -18.37 -27.45
N ARG A 243 -0.32 -17.18 -28.03
CA ARG A 243 -1.45 -16.29 -27.75
C ARG A 243 -2.79 -16.94 -28.13
N MET A 244 -2.86 -17.56 -29.29
CA MET A 244 -4.04 -18.29 -29.72
C MET A 244 -4.36 -19.44 -28.78
N TYR A 245 -3.35 -20.23 -28.39
CA TYR A 245 -3.53 -21.32 -27.43
C TYR A 245 -4.11 -20.83 -26.11
N LEU A 246 -3.57 -19.75 -25.53
CA LEU A 246 -4.07 -19.18 -24.27
C LEU A 246 -5.52 -18.67 -24.38
N MET A 247 -5.91 -18.12 -25.54
CA MET A 247 -7.30 -17.67 -25.79
C MET A 247 -8.30 -18.83 -25.88
N PHE A 248 -7.87 -19.96 -26.43
CA PHE A 248 -8.72 -21.17 -26.56
C PHE A 248 -8.73 -22.05 -25.32
N LEU A 249 -7.82 -21.83 -24.38
CA LEU A 249 -7.61 -22.72 -23.24
C LEU A 249 -8.86 -22.82 -22.34
N ALA A 250 -9.48 -21.68 -22.03
CA ALA A 250 -10.72 -21.60 -21.24
C ALA A 250 -11.31 -20.18 -21.30
N PRO A 251 -12.57 -20.00 -20.89
CA PRO A 251 -13.14 -18.69 -20.60
C PRO A 251 -12.27 -17.93 -19.60
N PHE A 252 -12.11 -16.64 -19.81
CA PHE A 252 -11.20 -15.78 -19.06
C PHE A 252 -11.40 -15.86 -17.53
N GLU A 253 -12.65 -15.92 -17.09
CA GLU A 253 -13.02 -15.92 -15.67
C GLU A 253 -12.82 -17.27 -14.99
N GLN A 254 -12.77 -18.36 -15.76
CA GLN A 254 -12.66 -19.72 -15.19
C GLN A 254 -11.22 -20.17 -15.02
N GLY A 255 -10.29 -19.59 -15.81
CA GLY A 255 -8.94 -20.09 -15.91
C GLY A 255 -8.86 -21.39 -16.70
N GLY A 256 -7.70 -22.05 -16.71
CA GLY A 256 -7.54 -23.26 -17.50
C GLY A 256 -6.32 -24.08 -17.10
N ASP A 257 -6.28 -25.33 -17.61
CA ASP A 257 -5.16 -26.25 -17.41
C ASP A 257 -4.24 -26.20 -18.63
N PHE A 258 -3.08 -25.55 -18.46
CA PHE A 258 -2.07 -25.47 -19.50
C PHE A 258 -1.39 -26.84 -19.68
N ARG A 259 -1.55 -27.39 -20.87
CA ARG A 259 -0.95 -28.68 -21.26
C ARG A 259 -0.11 -28.51 -22.48
N ASP A 260 1.12 -29.00 -22.45
CA ASP A 260 2.09 -28.85 -23.55
C ASP A 260 1.53 -29.44 -24.86
N ALA A 261 0.82 -30.53 -24.81
CA ALA A 261 0.19 -31.14 -25.99
C ALA A 261 -0.90 -30.28 -26.65
N GLY A 262 -1.49 -29.35 -25.89
CA GLY A 262 -2.57 -28.48 -26.39
C GLY A 262 -2.12 -27.45 -27.41
N ILE A 263 -0.84 -27.09 -27.45
CA ILE A 263 -0.30 -26.07 -28.34
C ILE A 263 -0.30 -26.52 -29.83
N ALA A 264 -0.29 -27.82 -30.06
CA ALA A 264 -0.27 -28.38 -31.43
C ALA A 264 -1.54 -28.04 -32.25
N GLY A 265 -2.67 -27.76 -31.60
CA GLY A 265 -3.88 -27.33 -32.29
C GLY A 265 -3.73 -25.95 -32.93
N PRO A 266 -3.44 -24.89 -32.16
CA PRO A 266 -3.14 -23.56 -32.69
C PRO A 266 -1.97 -23.53 -33.70
N GLU A 267 -0.94 -24.31 -33.46
CA GLU A 267 0.18 -24.42 -34.39
C GLU A 267 -0.28 -24.87 -35.78
N ARG A 268 -1.04 -25.97 -35.90
CA ARG A 268 -1.59 -26.46 -37.17
C ARG A 268 -2.59 -25.50 -37.80
N PHE A 269 -3.23 -24.65 -37.01
CA PHE A 269 -4.19 -23.68 -37.53
C PHE A 269 -3.50 -22.48 -38.19
N LEU A 270 -2.35 -22.08 -37.69
CA LEU A 270 -1.62 -20.87 -38.13
C LEU A 270 -0.57 -21.16 -39.22
N ILE A 271 -0.17 -22.42 -39.41
CA ILE A 271 0.75 -22.85 -40.44
C ILE A 271 -0.04 -23.51 -41.57
#